data_c1935ef2da1bf4b0b281bbe483d48b8f
#
_entry.id   c1935ef2da1bf4b0b281bbe483d48b8f
#
_cell.length_a   1.000
_cell.length_b   1.000
_cell.length_c   1.000
_cell.angle_alpha   90.00
_cell.angle_beta   90.00
_cell.angle_gamma   90.00
#
_symmetry.space_group_name_H-M   'P 1'
#
loop_
_entity.id
_entity.type
_entity.pdbx_description
1 polymer ?
#
loop_
_entity_poly.entity_id
_entity_poly.type
_entity_poly.pdbx_seq_one_letter_code
_entity_poly.pdbx_strand_id
1 'polypeptide(L)'
;MLEKAEWRVINLDKLTYAGNLENLKGIVEGDRYRFVRGDIGDRALVDELYEKERPTAVVNFAAESHVDRSILDPAPFFETNTIGVQVLLEGARKHGVERFLQVSTDEVYGDIEQGESCNEDHCLAPSNPYAASKAAADLLS
;
A
#
# COMPACT_ATOMS: atom_id res chain seq x y z
N MET A 1 9.89 11.35 -8.42
CA MET A 1 10.98 10.48 -7.92
C MET A 1 12.08 10.31 -8.96
N LEU A 2 11.83 9.71 -10.11
CA LEU A 2 12.86 9.41 -11.12
C LEU A 2 13.58 10.63 -11.69
N GLU A 3 12.92 11.78 -11.78
CA GLU A 3 13.51 13.03 -12.34
C GLU A 3 14.41 13.78 -11.33
N LYS A 4 14.18 13.61 -10.03
CA LYS A 4 14.80 14.42 -8.98
C LYS A 4 15.83 13.69 -8.11
N ALA A 5 15.91 12.36 -8.21
CA ALA A 5 16.82 11.55 -7.40
C ALA A 5 17.43 10.42 -8.24
N GLU A 6 18.63 9.98 -7.85
CA GLU A 6 19.30 8.81 -8.44
C GLU A 6 18.73 7.48 -7.89
N TRP A 7 17.44 7.40 -7.71
CA TRP A 7 16.79 6.19 -7.22
C TRP A 7 16.48 5.21 -8.34
N ARG A 8 16.56 3.95 -8.01
CA ARG A 8 15.96 2.87 -8.77
C ARG A 8 14.60 2.56 -8.17
N VAL A 9 13.57 2.50 -8.99
CA VAL A 9 12.19 2.27 -8.58
C VAL A 9 11.67 0.98 -9.16
N ILE A 10 11.18 0.09 -8.30
CA ILE A 10 10.42 -1.09 -8.67
C ILE A 10 8.96 -0.81 -8.36
N ASN A 11 8.12 -0.81 -9.38
CA ASN A 11 6.69 -0.56 -9.25
C ASN A 11 5.93 -1.89 -9.35
N LEU A 12 5.42 -2.37 -8.22
CA LEU A 12 4.57 -3.55 -8.14
C LEU A 12 3.11 -3.11 -8.13
N ASP A 13 2.32 -3.53 -9.11
CA ASP A 13 0.90 -3.20 -9.22
C ASP A 13 0.10 -4.38 -9.80
N LYS A 14 -1.02 -4.70 -9.19
CA LYS A 14 -1.92 -5.79 -9.61
C LYS A 14 -2.70 -5.45 -10.88
N LEU A 15 -2.84 -4.15 -11.19
CA LEU A 15 -3.67 -3.61 -12.29
C LEU A 15 -5.12 -4.09 -12.19
N THR A 16 -5.75 -3.80 -11.07
CA THR A 16 -7.19 -3.99 -10.88
C THR A 16 -7.98 -2.94 -11.67
N TYR A 17 -9.28 -2.82 -11.42
CA TYR A 17 -10.15 -1.85 -12.09
C TYR A 17 -9.67 -0.38 -11.98
N ALA A 18 -8.91 -0.05 -10.94
CA ALA A 18 -8.34 1.29 -10.73
C ALA A 18 -6.95 1.46 -11.37
N GLY A 19 -6.30 0.35 -11.80
CA GLY A 19 -4.98 0.36 -12.42
C GLY A 19 -5.03 0.90 -13.84
N ASN A 20 -4.19 1.90 -14.14
CA ASN A 20 -4.12 2.49 -15.47
C ASN A 20 -2.67 2.73 -15.89
N LEU A 21 -2.17 1.91 -16.85
CA LEU A 21 -0.81 2.02 -17.38
C LEU A 21 -0.56 3.33 -18.15
N GLU A 22 -1.59 4.02 -18.60
CA GLU A 22 -1.44 5.34 -19.24
C GLU A 22 -0.80 6.36 -18.29
N ASN A 23 -0.95 6.19 -16.98
CA ASN A 23 -0.30 7.02 -15.95
C ASN A 23 1.22 6.86 -15.95
N LEU A 24 1.75 5.78 -16.54
CA LEU A 24 3.17 5.50 -16.68
C LEU A 24 3.73 5.88 -18.06
N LYS A 25 2.90 6.49 -18.92
CA LYS A 25 3.29 6.89 -20.26
C LYS A 25 4.47 7.88 -20.21
N GLY A 26 5.53 7.56 -20.95
CA GLY A 26 6.77 8.33 -20.94
C GLY A 26 7.81 7.88 -19.91
N ILE A 27 7.47 6.94 -19.01
CA ILE A 27 8.44 6.28 -18.17
C ILE A 27 8.97 5.06 -18.91
N VAL A 28 10.27 5.05 -19.18
CA VAL A 28 10.93 3.96 -19.91
C VAL A 28 11.47 2.94 -18.92
N GLU A 29 11.14 1.67 -19.10
CA GLU A 29 11.78 0.58 -18.37
C GLU A 29 13.28 0.51 -18.67
N GLY A 30 14.06 0.23 -17.66
CA GLY A 30 15.51 0.16 -17.74
C GLY A 30 16.15 0.08 -16.35
N ASP A 31 17.43 0.44 -16.27
CA ASP A 31 18.21 0.31 -15.03
C ASP A 31 17.61 1.04 -13.83
N ARG A 32 16.88 2.13 -14.07
CA ARG A 32 16.31 2.98 -13.01
C ARG A 32 14.83 2.73 -12.74
N TYR A 33 14.10 2.05 -13.62
CA TYR A 33 12.68 1.78 -13.44
C TYR A 33 12.32 0.40 -13.97
N ARG A 34 11.60 -0.36 -13.14
CA ARG A 34 11.02 -1.65 -13.52
C ARG A 34 9.58 -1.72 -13.07
N PHE A 35 8.69 -2.12 -13.99
CA PHE A 35 7.32 -2.46 -13.67
C PHE A 35 7.18 -3.97 -13.46
N VAL A 36 6.44 -4.35 -12.42
CA VAL A 36 6.10 -5.74 -12.13
C VAL A 36 4.58 -5.83 -11.93
N ARG A 37 3.92 -6.62 -12.74
CA ARG A 37 2.52 -6.91 -12.54
C ARG A 37 2.37 -8.02 -11.50
N GLY A 38 1.73 -7.71 -10.37
CA GLY A 38 1.53 -8.71 -9.31
C GLY A 38 0.77 -8.16 -8.12
N ASP A 39 0.36 -9.06 -7.26
CA ASP A 39 -0.39 -8.78 -6.04
C ASP A 39 0.56 -8.65 -4.85
N ILE A 40 0.38 -7.64 -4.00
CA ILE A 40 1.13 -7.49 -2.74
C ILE A 40 0.84 -8.63 -1.75
N GLY A 41 -0.30 -9.32 -1.89
CA GLY A 41 -0.65 -10.52 -1.12
C GLY A 41 0.05 -11.81 -1.59
N ASP A 42 0.70 -11.80 -2.75
CA ASP A 42 1.47 -12.94 -3.24
C ASP A 42 2.83 -13.02 -2.52
N ARG A 43 2.89 -13.86 -1.47
CA ARG A 43 4.09 -14.05 -0.65
C ARG A 43 5.31 -14.48 -1.44
N ALA A 44 5.14 -15.35 -2.43
CA ALA A 44 6.25 -15.87 -3.21
C ALA A 44 6.84 -14.78 -4.11
N LEU A 45 5.98 -14.02 -4.80
CA LEU A 45 6.38 -12.90 -5.63
C LEU A 45 7.07 -11.80 -4.81
N VAL A 46 6.47 -11.42 -3.67
CA VAL A 46 7.03 -10.38 -2.79
C VAL A 46 8.40 -10.80 -2.26
N ASP A 47 8.54 -12.04 -1.79
CA ASP A 47 9.82 -12.56 -1.31
C ASP A 47 10.90 -12.58 -2.41
N GLU A 48 10.54 -13.03 -3.62
CA GLU A 48 11.42 -13.01 -4.79
C GLU A 48 11.86 -11.57 -5.14
N LEU A 49 10.94 -10.61 -5.11
CA LEU A 49 11.26 -9.21 -5.39
C LEU A 49 12.23 -8.63 -4.36
N TYR A 50 11.98 -8.85 -3.08
CA TYR A 50 12.88 -8.38 -2.03
C TYR A 50 14.28 -9.00 -2.14
N GLU A 51 14.36 -10.30 -2.42
CA GLU A 51 15.63 -11.01 -2.58
C GLU A 51 16.44 -10.48 -3.76
N LYS A 52 15.79 -10.30 -4.92
CA LYS A 52 16.43 -9.88 -6.16
C LYS A 52 16.75 -8.39 -6.20
N GLU A 53 15.81 -7.56 -5.79
CA GLU A 53 15.88 -6.11 -5.97
C GLU A 53 16.50 -5.40 -4.76
N ARG A 54 16.48 -6.03 -3.58
CA ARG A 54 17.03 -5.52 -2.30
C ARG A 54 16.66 -4.06 -2.04
N PRO A 55 15.36 -3.73 -1.98
CA PRO A 55 14.95 -2.36 -1.76
C PRO A 55 15.40 -1.86 -0.38
N THR A 56 15.90 -0.63 -0.30
CA THR A 56 16.22 0.03 0.96
C THR A 56 14.99 0.69 1.58
N ALA A 57 13.99 0.99 0.76
CA ALA A 57 12.73 1.58 1.22
C ALA A 57 11.55 1.01 0.44
N VAL A 58 10.41 0.87 1.10
CA VAL A 58 9.12 0.51 0.52
C VAL A 58 8.11 1.62 0.79
N VAL A 59 7.34 1.99 -0.22
CA VAL A 59 6.21 2.91 -0.10
C VAL A 59 4.98 2.18 -0.62
N ASN A 60 4.06 1.83 0.28
CA ASN A 60 2.85 1.12 -0.07
C ASN A 60 1.68 2.07 -0.32
N PHE A 61 1.28 2.18 -1.59
CA PHE A 61 0.05 2.84 -2.04
C PHE A 61 -1.04 1.83 -2.41
N ALA A 62 -0.70 0.54 -2.53
CA ALA A 62 -1.65 -0.46 -2.97
C ALA A 62 -2.76 -0.64 -1.95
N ALA A 63 -4.00 -0.47 -2.39
CA ALA A 63 -5.19 -0.62 -1.56
C ALA A 63 -6.45 -0.80 -2.41
N GLU A 64 -7.42 -1.52 -1.88
CA GLU A 64 -8.82 -1.34 -2.23
C GLU A 64 -9.34 -0.11 -1.47
N SER A 65 -9.95 0.87 -2.18
CA SER A 65 -10.24 2.19 -1.60
C SER A 65 -11.70 2.67 -1.75
N HIS A 66 -12.57 1.89 -2.41
CA HIS A 66 -13.94 2.31 -2.68
C HIS A 66 -14.90 1.95 -1.54
N VAL A 67 -15.23 2.92 -0.69
CA VAL A 67 -16.01 2.72 0.56
C VAL A 67 -17.32 1.95 0.33
N ASP A 68 -18.17 2.38 -0.61
CA ASP A 68 -19.46 1.70 -0.87
C ASP A 68 -19.27 0.22 -1.26
N ARG A 69 -18.22 -0.10 -2.00
CA ARG A 69 -17.90 -1.49 -2.34
C ARG A 69 -17.48 -2.28 -1.11
N SER A 70 -16.80 -1.67 -0.15
CA SER A 70 -16.39 -2.33 1.08
C SER A 70 -17.59 -2.75 1.95
N ILE A 71 -18.68 -1.99 1.89
CA ILE A 71 -19.93 -2.30 2.61
C ILE A 71 -20.62 -3.50 1.96
N LEU A 72 -20.59 -3.60 0.63
CA LEU A 72 -21.22 -4.70 -0.11
C LEU A 72 -20.41 -6.00 -0.06
N ASP A 73 -19.08 -5.89 -0.17
CA ASP A 73 -18.17 -7.03 -0.14
C ASP A 73 -16.85 -6.62 0.56
N PRO A 74 -16.73 -6.85 1.86
CA PRO A 74 -15.57 -6.42 2.64
C PRO A 74 -14.32 -7.30 2.42
N ALA A 75 -14.46 -8.55 2.00
CA ALA A 75 -13.35 -9.50 1.96
C ALA A 75 -12.14 -9.02 1.13
N PRO A 76 -12.29 -8.49 -0.10
CA PRO A 76 -11.17 -7.99 -0.89
C PRO A 76 -10.39 -6.86 -0.21
N PHE A 77 -11.07 -6.05 0.63
CA PHE A 77 -10.45 -4.96 1.36
C PHE A 77 -9.49 -5.48 2.44
N PHE A 78 -9.92 -6.47 3.22
CA PHE A 78 -9.05 -7.09 4.22
C PHE A 78 -7.93 -7.91 3.56
N GLU A 79 -8.21 -8.61 2.48
CA GLU A 79 -7.19 -9.35 1.72
C GLU A 79 -6.08 -8.42 1.21
N THR A 80 -6.45 -7.29 0.59
CA THR A 80 -5.48 -6.35 0.04
C THR A 80 -4.88 -5.45 1.13
N ASN A 81 -5.73 -4.75 1.89
CA ASN A 81 -5.27 -3.67 2.76
C ASN A 81 -4.64 -4.17 4.05
N THR A 82 -5.01 -5.36 4.54
CA THR A 82 -4.49 -5.92 5.79
C THR A 82 -3.50 -7.05 5.52
N ILE A 83 -3.94 -8.13 4.86
CA ILE A 83 -3.08 -9.28 4.63
C ILE A 83 -1.96 -8.95 3.62
N GLY A 84 -2.26 -8.20 2.57
CA GLY A 84 -1.22 -7.73 1.62
C GLY A 84 -0.15 -6.88 2.31
N VAL A 85 -0.55 -5.98 3.22
CA VAL A 85 0.40 -5.18 4.03
C VAL A 85 1.22 -6.06 4.95
N GLN A 86 0.60 -7.05 5.62
CA GLN A 86 1.34 -8.02 6.43
C GLN A 86 2.42 -8.75 5.62
N VAL A 87 2.09 -9.18 4.39
CA VAL A 87 3.05 -9.85 3.49
C VAL A 87 4.23 -8.93 3.18
N LEU A 88 3.96 -7.66 2.83
CA LEU A 88 5.02 -6.68 2.56
C LEU A 88 5.91 -6.44 3.79
N LEU A 89 5.32 -6.30 4.98
CA LEU A 89 6.06 -6.05 6.23
C LEU A 89 6.91 -7.26 6.65
N GLU A 90 6.37 -8.48 6.53
CA GLU A 90 7.14 -9.70 6.79
C GLU A 90 8.33 -9.84 5.85
N GLY A 91 8.12 -9.58 4.55
CA GLY A 91 9.19 -9.54 3.56
C GLY A 91 10.23 -8.46 3.86
N ALA A 92 9.77 -7.24 4.18
CA ALA A 92 10.65 -6.12 4.53
C ALA A 92 11.54 -6.46 5.73
N ARG A 93 10.95 -7.04 6.79
CA ARG A 93 11.70 -7.50 7.99
C ARG A 93 12.70 -8.61 7.66
N LYS A 94 12.29 -9.60 6.86
CA LYS A 94 13.13 -10.74 6.47
C LYS A 94 14.36 -10.31 5.66
N HIS A 95 14.18 -9.35 4.74
CA HIS A 95 15.22 -8.90 3.82
C HIS A 95 15.93 -7.61 4.26
N GLY A 96 15.64 -7.10 5.45
CA GLY A 96 16.36 -5.97 6.04
C GLY A 96 16.08 -4.62 5.36
N VAL A 97 14.84 -4.39 4.92
CA VAL A 97 14.41 -3.07 4.41
C VAL A 97 14.50 -2.04 5.54
N GLU A 98 15.15 -0.91 5.27
CA GLU A 98 15.44 0.11 6.29
C GLU A 98 14.23 1.00 6.62
N ARG A 99 13.34 1.21 5.64
CA ARG A 99 12.19 2.12 5.77
C ARG A 99 10.96 1.54 5.09
N PHE A 100 9.86 1.59 5.81
CA PHE A 100 8.54 1.24 5.28
C PHE A 100 7.59 2.41 5.50
N LEU A 101 6.94 2.88 4.44
CA LEU A 101 5.90 3.89 4.49
C LEU A 101 4.57 3.29 4.05
N GLN A 102 3.63 3.21 4.99
CA GLN A 102 2.25 2.85 4.70
C GLN A 102 1.42 4.11 4.45
N VAL A 103 0.82 4.22 3.28
CA VAL A 103 -0.13 5.30 3.01
C VAL A 103 -1.48 4.93 3.60
N SER A 104 -1.92 5.70 4.58
CA SER A 104 -3.19 5.53 5.29
C SER A 104 -4.29 6.47 4.77
N THR A 105 -5.30 6.72 5.58
CA THR A 105 -6.45 7.58 5.30
C THR A 105 -6.94 8.21 6.62
N ASP A 106 -7.53 9.38 6.53
CA ASP A 106 -8.20 10.05 7.66
C ASP A 106 -9.45 9.30 8.14
N GLU A 107 -10.07 8.48 7.29
CA GLU A 107 -11.22 7.65 7.69
C GLU A 107 -10.92 6.66 8.82
N VAL A 108 -9.65 6.37 9.11
CA VAL A 108 -9.27 5.52 10.25
C VAL A 108 -9.67 6.13 11.60
N TYR A 109 -9.86 7.44 11.65
CA TYR A 109 -10.31 8.15 12.85
C TYR A 109 -11.83 8.15 13.03
N GLY A 110 -12.59 7.74 12.00
CA GLY A 110 -14.06 7.69 12.03
C GLY A 110 -14.71 9.04 11.81
N ASP A 111 -15.96 9.13 12.25
CA ASP A 111 -16.76 10.36 12.11
C ASP A 111 -16.31 11.41 13.15
N ILE A 112 -16.02 12.62 12.67
CA ILE A 112 -15.55 13.74 13.46
C ILE A 112 -16.65 14.80 13.48
N GLU A 113 -16.87 15.46 14.62
CA GLU A 113 -17.85 16.53 14.74
C GLU A 113 -17.49 17.73 13.85
N GLN A 114 -18.49 18.42 13.34
CA GLN A 114 -18.28 19.54 12.43
C GLN A 114 -17.45 20.65 13.10
N GLY A 115 -16.31 20.97 12.49
CA GLY A 115 -15.38 21.99 12.99
C GLY A 115 -14.23 21.45 13.84
N GLU A 116 -14.20 20.14 14.11
CA GLU A 116 -13.08 19.46 14.75
C GLU A 116 -12.11 18.91 13.71
N SER A 117 -10.89 18.61 14.15
CA SER A 117 -9.85 17.94 13.35
C SER A 117 -9.11 16.93 14.21
N CYS A 118 -8.70 15.82 13.61
CA CYS A 118 -7.84 14.83 14.25
C CYS A 118 -6.36 15.15 14.04
N ASN A 119 -5.56 14.77 15.00
CA ASN A 119 -4.12 14.66 14.89
C ASN A 119 -3.70 13.18 15.03
N GLU A 120 -2.43 12.91 14.96
CA GLU A 120 -1.87 11.54 14.98
C GLU A 120 -2.05 10.82 16.33
N ASP A 121 -2.34 11.55 17.40
CA ASP A 121 -2.62 10.99 18.73
C ASP A 121 -4.10 10.60 18.92
N HIS A 122 -4.96 10.87 17.94
CA HIS A 122 -6.38 10.54 18.03
C HIS A 122 -6.59 9.02 17.97
N CYS A 123 -7.55 8.52 18.74
CA CYS A 123 -7.90 7.10 18.73
C CYS A 123 -8.47 6.67 17.38
N LEU A 124 -8.06 5.49 16.90
CA LEU A 124 -8.67 4.89 15.71
C LEU A 124 -10.10 4.44 16.02
N ALA A 125 -11.05 4.90 15.23
CA ALA A 125 -12.47 4.60 15.39
C ALA A 125 -13.19 4.39 14.03
N PRO A 126 -12.69 3.48 13.18
CA PRO A 126 -13.18 3.33 11.81
C PRO A 126 -14.66 2.94 11.78
N SER A 127 -15.45 3.60 10.91
CA SER A 127 -16.90 3.44 10.81
C SER A 127 -17.38 2.57 9.65
N ASN A 128 -16.47 2.11 8.79
CA ASN A 128 -16.79 1.25 7.64
C ASN A 128 -15.68 0.20 7.40
N PRO A 129 -15.95 -0.87 6.60
CA PRO A 129 -14.97 -1.94 6.37
C PRO A 129 -13.69 -1.49 5.69
N TYR A 130 -13.73 -0.51 4.76
CA TYR A 130 -12.54 0.08 4.19
C TYR A 130 -11.68 0.71 5.27
N ALA A 131 -12.25 1.63 6.07
CA ALA A 131 -11.54 2.29 7.14
C ALA A 131 -10.99 1.30 8.17
N ALA A 132 -11.77 0.26 8.53
CA ALA A 132 -11.31 -0.81 9.42
C ALA A 132 -10.11 -1.59 8.87
N SER A 133 -10.12 -1.91 7.56
CA SER A 133 -9.01 -2.60 6.91
C SER A 133 -7.74 -1.75 6.86
N LYS A 134 -7.89 -0.43 6.70
CA LYS A 134 -6.76 0.53 6.71
C LYS A 134 -6.23 0.75 8.11
N ALA A 135 -7.10 0.89 9.12
CA ALA A 135 -6.70 0.98 10.52
C ALA A 135 -5.94 -0.28 10.99
N ALA A 136 -6.37 -1.47 10.53
CA ALA A 136 -5.64 -2.70 10.79
C ALA A 136 -4.24 -2.69 10.18
N ALA A 137 -4.08 -2.14 8.96
CA ALA A 137 -2.77 -1.98 8.33
C ALA A 137 -1.85 -1.03 9.11
N ASP A 138 -2.40 0.09 9.61
CA ASP A 138 -1.66 1.07 10.41
C ASP A 138 -1.16 0.45 11.73
N LEU A 139 -1.99 -0.39 12.38
CA LEU A 139 -1.60 -1.10 13.59
C LEU A 139 -0.55 -2.20 13.37
N LEU A 140 -0.38 -2.68 12.13
CA LEU A 140 0.66 -3.63 11.75
C LEU A 140 2.00 -2.96 11.42
N SER A 141 1.98 -1.69 11.01
CA SER A 141 3.12 -0.92 10.53
C SER A 141 3.83 -0.20 11.66
#